data_3e33960c046497234c1b73f1e96b4333
#
_entry.id   3e33960c046497234c1b73f1e96b4333
#
_cell.length_a   1.000
_cell.length_b   1.000
_cell.length_c   1.000
_cell.angle_alpha   90.00
_cell.angle_beta   90.00
_cell.angle_gamma   90.00
#
_symmetry.space_group_name_H-M   'P 1'
#
loop_
_entity.id
_entity.type
_entity.pdbx_description
1 polymer ?
#
loop_
_entity_poly.entity_id
_entity_poly.type
_entity_poly.pdbx_seq_one_letter_code
_entity_poly.pdbx_strand_id
1 'polypeptide(L)'
;MCGIIGVVGSSDTLATLLEGLARLEYRGYDSAGIALVRPGQTWRARCATGTESVAALRVECERAPSGFSSGIGHTRWATHGAPEVINAHPHLDCSGNIAIIHNGIIENHTELQVELEAKGHTFTSVTDSEVLAHLIEESRSQGLELLDAVRASLILVRGAFALAAMDASEPDVIVAARRISPLVVGTAAGVTYLASDVPAILDRATAFYAVNDDEVVRLGPEGFRAVGLDGAPVRLHQLSIEWDLETAQKGGNDDFITKEINEQPDALRDTMLDRRRPDGTITFDELRISDDELREVKRVVLVAAGTSHHAALVAKYALERWARLSVDVDISSEYRYRDPVVEIGTLVIGVSQSGETIDTIMATREAQRRGARVVAISNIVDSSMAREASAVIYTRAGLEVSVASTKSYVAQVAALELLALRLAQLRGTLDPPDIDAFFQGLNAVGAQVATALERRGDVEDVAKQLIGARDFF
;
A
#
# COMPACT_ATOMS: atom_id res chain seq x y z
N MET A 1 -1.12 8.05 2.50
CA MET A 1 -1.15 7.49 1.12
C MET A 1 -2.52 7.80 0.52
N CYS A 2 -2.61 7.95 -0.79
CA CYS A 2 -3.87 8.24 -1.47
C CYS A 2 -4.60 6.97 -1.91
N GLY A 3 -5.91 7.07 -2.20
CA GLY A 3 -6.72 5.97 -2.73
C GLY A 3 -7.10 6.19 -4.19
N ILE A 4 -6.95 5.15 -5.01
CA ILE A 4 -7.40 5.11 -6.41
C ILE A 4 -8.48 4.04 -6.56
N ILE A 5 -9.54 4.36 -7.29
CA ILE A 5 -10.52 3.40 -7.81
C ILE A 5 -10.89 3.76 -9.25
N GLY A 6 -11.14 2.75 -10.07
CA GLY A 6 -11.68 2.88 -11.42
C GLY A 6 -12.63 1.74 -11.76
N VAL A 7 -13.58 1.96 -12.64
CA VAL A 7 -14.53 0.95 -13.10
C VAL A 7 -14.92 1.19 -14.57
N VAL A 8 -14.99 0.12 -15.33
CA VAL A 8 -15.41 0.11 -16.74
C VAL A 8 -16.45 -1.00 -16.96
N GLY A 9 -17.52 -0.70 -17.70
CA GLY A 9 -18.57 -1.64 -18.07
C GLY A 9 -19.67 -1.82 -17.02
N SER A 10 -19.69 -1.01 -15.96
CA SER A 10 -20.70 -1.09 -14.90
C SER A 10 -21.92 -0.20 -15.18
N SER A 11 -23.10 -0.73 -14.96
CA SER A 11 -24.34 0.07 -14.94
C SER A 11 -24.48 0.93 -13.66
N ASP A 12 -23.69 0.60 -12.63
CA ASP A 12 -23.72 1.22 -11.30
C ASP A 12 -22.38 1.91 -10.98
N THR A 13 -21.79 2.56 -11.98
CA THR A 13 -20.46 3.17 -11.94
C THR A 13 -20.28 4.13 -10.76
N LEU A 14 -21.21 5.07 -10.57
CA LEU A 14 -21.09 6.08 -9.55
C LEU A 14 -21.15 5.50 -8.14
N ALA A 15 -22.10 4.60 -7.85
CA ALA A 15 -22.20 3.96 -6.55
C ALA A 15 -20.95 3.10 -6.25
N THR A 16 -20.46 2.34 -7.26
CA THR A 16 -19.22 1.56 -7.13
C THR A 16 -18.03 2.44 -6.76
N LEU A 17 -17.86 3.58 -7.40
CA LEU A 17 -16.77 4.51 -7.11
C LEU A 17 -16.90 5.09 -5.69
N LEU A 18 -18.08 5.56 -5.29
CA LEU A 18 -18.32 6.14 -3.97
C LEU A 18 -18.14 5.12 -2.83
N GLU A 19 -18.55 3.88 -3.02
CA GLU A 19 -18.35 2.81 -2.05
C GLU A 19 -16.88 2.43 -1.93
N GLY A 20 -16.17 2.30 -3.06
CA GLY A 20 -14.76 2.01 -3.06
C GLY A 20 -13.91 3.13 -2.46
N LEU A 21 -14.25 4.41 -2.72
CA LEU A 21 -13.58 5.56 -2.08
C LEU A 21 -13.81 5.56 -0.57
N ALA A 22 -15.01 5.24 -0.09
CA ALA A 22 -15.29 5.13 1.35
C ALA A 22 -14.43 4.04 2.02
N ARG A 23 -14.15 2.95 1.30
CA ARG A 23 -13.24 1.90 1.78
C ARG A 23 -11.76 2.28 1.70
N LEU A 24 -11.41 3.29 0.91
CA LEU A 24 -10.04 3.80 0.77
C LEU A 24 -9.77 5.07 1.59
N GLU A 25 -10.77 5.58 2.31
CA GLU A 25 -10.66 6.83 3.06
C GLU A 25 -9.55 6.80 4.13
N TYR A 26 -9.26 5.62 4.68
CA TYR A 26 -8.12 5.41 5.58
C TYR A 26 -6.75 5.73 4.94
N ARG A 27 -6.65 5.70 3.61
CA ARG A 27 -5.41 6.03 2.87
C ARG A 27 -5.25 7.53 2.63
N GLY A 28 -6.35 8.28 2.62
CA GLY A 28 -6.33 9.73 2.41
C GLY A 28 -7.73 10.30 2.60
N TYR A 29 -7.84 11.38 3.32
CA TYR A 29 -9.12 11.99 3.67
C TYR A 29 -9.16 13.51 3.45
N ASP A 30 -8.06 14.14 3.04
CA ASP A 30 -7.95 15.60 2.90
C ASP A 30 -8.87 16.14 1.80
N SER A 31 -9.01 15.38 0.72
CA SER A 31 -9.93 15.67 -0.37
C SER A 31 -10.31 14.39 -1.11
N ALA A 32 -11.46 14.43 -1.79
CA ALA A 32 -11.96 13.34 -2.62
C ALA A 32 -12.55 13.89 -3.93
N GLY A 33 -12.56 13.05 -4.98
CA GLY A 33 -13.22 13.40 -6.22
C GLY A 33 -13.39 12.25 -7.18
N ILE A 34 -14.28 12.46 -8.14
CA ILE A 34 -14.68 11.49 -9.16
C ILE A 34 -14.71 12.18 -10.53
N ALA A 35 -14.29 11.45 -11.55
CA ALA A 35 -14.62 11.76 -12.94
C ALA A 35 -15.38 10.60 -13.57
N LEU A 36 -16.42 10.92 -14.35
CA LEU A 36 -17.21 10.00 -15.15
C LEU A 36 -17.10 10.42 -16.60
N VAL A 37 -16.99 9.45 -17.50
CA VAL A 37 -16.80 9.70 -18.94
C VAL A 37 -17.86 8.97 -19.75
N ARG A 38 -18.38 9.69 -20.76
CA ARG A 38 -19.22 9.14 -21.84
C ARG A 38 -18.82 9.80 -23.16
N PRO A 39 -19.31 9.33 -24.34
CA PRO A 39 -18.90 9.89 -25.61
C PRO A 39 -18.98 11.42 -25.67
N GLY A 40 -17.81 12.07 -25.84
CA GLY A 40 -17.68 13.52 -25.95
C GLY A 40 -17.96 14.34 -24.69
N GLN A 41 -18.05 13.68 -23.52
CA GLN A 41 -18.31 14.40 -22.26
C GLN A 41 -17.57 13.77 -21.08
N THR A 42 -16.88 14.61 -20.34
CA THR A 42 -16.35 14.31 -18.99
C THR A 42 -17.14 15.10 -17.95
N TRP A 43 -17.61 14.42 -16.92
CA TRP A 43 -18.20 15.05 -15.73
C TRP A 43 -17.28 14.83 -14.53
N ARG A 44 -17.11 15.86 -13.70
CA ARG A 44 -16.20 15.81 -12.56
C ARG A 44 -16.83 16.46 -11.32
N ALA A 45 -16.68 15.82 -10.15
CA ALA A 45 -16.94 16.38 -8.84
C ALA A 45 -15.73 16.25 -7.92
N ARG A 46 -15.50 17.26 -7.06
CA ARG A 46 -14.37 17.28 -6.11
C ARG A 46 -14.78 18.00 -4.81
N CYS A 47 -14.34 17.47 -3.67
CA CYS A 47 -14.52 18.06 -2.34
C CYS A 47 -13.21 18.05 -1.56
N ALA A 48 -13.02 19.03 -0.68
CA ALA A 48 -11.88 19.16 0.21
C ALA A 48 -12.34 19.68 1.57
N THR A 49 -12.95 18.78 2.37
CA THR A 49 -13.55 19.08 3.69
C THR A 49 -12.85 18.31 4.83
N GLY A 50 -11.67 17.78 4.57
CA GLY A 50 -10.94 16.93 5.52
C GLY A 50 -11.62 15.58 5.68
N THR A 51 -11.77 15.08 6.89
CA THR A 51 -12.26 13.72 7.21
C THR A 51 -13.69 13.42 6.71
N GLU A 52 -14.41 14.40 6.19
CA GLU A 52 -15.75 14.25 5.62
C GLU A 52 -15.76 14.37 4.08
N SER A 53 -14.60 14.34 3.43
CA SER A 53 -14.50 14.61 1.99
C SER A 53 -15.26 13.60 1.12
N VAL A 54 -15.29 12.32 1.48
CA VAL A 54 -16.08 11.31 0.75
C VAL A 54 -17.59 11.49 0.98
N ALA A 55 -18.01 11.84 2.20
CA ALA A 55 -19.41 12.13 2.50
C ALA A 55 -19.90 13.37 1.76
N ALA A 56 -19.10 14.46 1.74
CA ALA A 56 -19.41 15.67 0.99
C ALA A 56 -19.44 15.41 -0.53
N LEU A 57 -18.51 14.61 -1.05
CA LEU A 57 -18.49 14.21 -2.44
C LEU A 57 -19.76 13.44 -2.85
N ARG A 58 -20.29 12.59 -1.97
CA ARG A 58 -21.55 11.87 -2.19
C ARG A 58 -22.72 12.83 -2.44
N VAL A 59 -22.81 13.91 -1.67
CA VAL A 59 -23.82 14.96 -1.85
C VAL A 59 -23.64 15.70 -3.18
N GLU A 60 -22.42 16.07 -3.54
CA GLU A 60 -22.15 16.70 -4.85
C GLU A 60 -22.50 15.77 -6.02
N CYS A 61 -22.29 14.47 -5.86
CA CYS A 61 -22.59 13.45 -6.87
C CYS A 61 -24.08 13.19 -7.08
N GLU A 62 -24.99 13.67 -6.22
CA GLU A 62 -26.44 13.63 -6.47
C GLU A 62 -26.85 14.38 -7.74
N ARG A 63 -26.02 15.33 -8.18
CA ARG A 63 -26.20 16.11 -9.42
C ARG A 63 -25.61 15.46 -10.65
N ALA A 64 -24.99 14.28 -10.52
CA ALA A 64 -24.34 13.62 -11.64
C ALA A 64 -25.39 13.21 -12.70
N PRO A 65 -25.12 13.49 -13.98
CA PRO A 65 -25.96 12.96 -15.05
C PRO A 65 -25.93 11.42 -15.07
N SER A 66 -26.97 10.81 -15.60
CA SER A 66 -27.04 9.37 -15.81
C SER A 66 -26.33 8.92 -17.11
N GLY A 67 -26.10 7.61 -17.24
CA GLY A 67 -25.65 7.01 -18.50
C GLY A 67 -24.12 6.97 -18.65
N PHE A 68 -23.38 6.96 -17.55
CA PHE A 68 -21.95 6.69 -17.55
C PHE A 68 -21.70 5.22 -17.21
N SER A 69 -20.88 4.54 -18.04
CA SER A 69 -20.46 3.13 -17.87
C SER A 69 -19.05 3.02 -17.32
N SER A 70 -18.31 4.12 -17.23
CA SER A 70 -16.93 4.15 -16.77
C SER A 70 -16.61 5.41 -15.98
N GLY A 71 -15.69 5.28 -15.03
CA GLY A 71 -15.26 6.38 -14.17
C GLY A 71 -14.06 6.03 -13.33
N ILE A 72 -13.42 7.09 -12.82
CA ILE A 72 -12.28 7.04 -11.88
C ILE A 72 -12.58 7.89 -10.65
N GLY A 73 -12.06 7.47 -9.51
CA GLY A 73 -12.22 8.16 -8.24
C GLY A 73 -10.94 8.15 -7.42
N HIS A 74 -10.79 9.17 -6.58
CA HIS A 74 -9.58 9.39 -5.80
C HIS A 74 -9.89 9.94 -4.41
N THR A 75 -9.15 9.45 -3.39
CA THR A 75 -9.02 10.09 -2.07
C THR A 75 -7.57 10.53 -1.88
N ARG A 76 -7.37 11.80 -1.45
CA ARG A 76 -6.06 12.43 -1.39
C ARG A 76 -5.57 12.60 0.03
N TRP A 77 -4.29 12.29 0.22
CA TRP A 77 -3.45 12.78 1.31
C TRP A 77 -2.51 13.82 0.71
N ALA A 78 -2.64 15.08 1.10
CA ALA A 78 -1.92 16.19 0.48
C ALA A 78 -0.41 16.10 0.73
N THR A 79 0.37 16.05 -0.36
CA THR A 79 1.83 16.13 -0.34
C THR A 79 2.33 17.40 -1.04
N HIS A 80 1.79 17.72 -2.21
CA HIS A 80 2.06 18.95 -2.97
C HIS A 80 0.79 19.78 -3.11
N GLY A 81 0.84 21.03 -2.68
CA GLY A 81 -0.33 21.93 -2.66
C GLY A 81 -1.27 21.67 -1.48
N ALA A 82 -1.87 22.74 -0.96
CA ALA A 82 -2.80 22.70 0.15
C ALA A 82 -4.02 21.78 -0.11
N PRO A 83 -4.70 21.26 0.92
CA PRO A 83 -5.92 20.45 0.78
C PRO A 83 -7.12 21.32 0.38
N GLU A 84 -7.09 21.85 -0.84
CA GLU A 84 -8.10 22.68 -1.46
C GLU A 84 -8.72 21.96 -2.66
N VAL A 85 -9.97 22.31 -3.02
CA VAL A 85 -10.70 21.69 -4.12
C VAL A 85 -9.95 21.78 -5.45
N ILE A 86 -9.20 22.88 -5.69
CA ILE A 86 -8.42 23.06 -6.91
C ILE A 86 -7.32 22.02 -7.06
N ASN A 87 -6.75 21.57 -5.93
CA ASN A 87 -5.67 20.59 -5.84
C ASN A 87 -6.18 19.15 -5.68
N ALA A 88 -7.52 18.96 -5.56
CA ALA A 88 -8.11 17.63 -5.49
C ALA A 88 -8.14 16.96 -6.87
N HIS A 89 -7.90 15.65 -6.89
CA HIS A 89 -8.10 14.84 -8.11
C HIS A 89 -9.59 14.58 -8.36
N PRO A 90 -10.01 14.30 -9.58
CA PRO A 90 -9.23 14.20 -10.83
C PRO A 90 -8.79 15.57 -11.39
N HIS A 91 -7.60 15.60 -12.03
CA HIS A 91 -7.17 16.72 -12.87
C HIS A 91 -7.63 16.49 -14.31
N LEU A 92 -7.87 17.57 -15.02
CA LEU A 92 -8.27 17.56 -16.43
C LEU A 92 -7.19 18.20 -17.30
N ASP A 93 -7.15 17.82 -18.58
CA ASP A 93 -6.40 18.52 -19.63
C ASP A 93 -7.02 19.89 -19.97
N CYS A 94 -6.42 20.65 -20.88
CA CYS A 94 -6.90 21.96 -21.32
C CYS A 94 -8.30 21.89 -21.97
N SER A 95 -8.61 20.80 -22.66
CA SER A 95 -9.88 20.60 -23.36
C SER A 95 -11.01 20.12 -22.42
N GLY A 96 -10.66 19.61 -21.24
CA GLY A 96 -11.59 18.98 -20.29
C GLY A 96 -12.06 17.60 -20.72
N ASN A 97 -11.44 16.96 -21.73
CA ASN A 97 -11.80 15.63 -22.21
C ASN A 97 -11.05 14.51 -21.51
N ILE A 98 -9.79 14.75 -21.15
CA ILE A 98 -8.93 13.78 -20.46
C ILE A 98 -9.02 14.05 -18.96
N ALA A 99 -9.31 13.00 -18.18
CA ALA A 99 -9.31 13.04 -16.74
C ALA A 99 -8.26 12.07 -16.19
N ILE A 100 -7.45 12.52 -15.22
CA ILE A 100 -6.45 11.70 -14.55
C ILE A 100 -6.58 11.72 -13.04
N ILE A 101 -6.21 10.60 -12.42
CA ILE A 101 -5.94 10.49 -10.99
C ILE A 101 -4.55 9.88 -10.78
N HIS A 102 -3.86 10.30 -9.71
CA HIS A 102 -2.47 9.93 -9.48
C HIS A 102 -2.16 9.79 -7.99
N ASN A 103 -1.46 8.71 -7.65
CA ASN A 103 -0.80 8.51 -6.35
C ASN A 103 0.70 8.52 -6.57
N GLY A 104 1.44 9.30 -5.82
CA GLY A 104 2.89 9.34 -5.90
C GLY A 104 3.45 10.75 -5.94
N ILE A 105 4.65 10.89 -6.51
CA ILE A 105 5.35 12.17 -6.67
C ILE A 105 6.06 12.17 -8.03
N ILE A 106 5.78 13.19 -8.84
CA ILE A 106 6.47 13.44 -10.10
C ILE A 106 7.65 14.38 -9.83
N GLU A 107 8.83 13.81 -9.69
CA GLU A 107 10.04 14.54 -9.26
C GLU A 107 10.47 15.64 -10.23
N ASN A 108 10.22 15.45 -11.53
CA ASN A 108 10.57 16.43 -12.57
C ASN A 108 9.37 17.27 -13.05
N HIS A 109 8.30 17.38 -12.24
CA HIS A 109 7.08 18.11 -12.64
C HIS A 109 7.34 19.55 -13.04
N THR A 110 8.23 20.28 -12.36
CA THR A 110 8.54 21.67 -12.67
C THR A 110 9.18 21.82 -14.06
N GLU A 111 10.10 20.92 -14.44
CA GLU A 111 10.72 20.90 -15.76
C GLU A 111 9.66 20.65 -16.85
N LEU A 112 8.81 19.63 -16.64
CA LEU A 112 7.74 19.27 -17.56
C LEU A 112 6.68 20.37 -17.69
N GLN A 113 6.33 21.04 -16.59
CA GLN A 113 5.40 22.16 -16.60
C GLN A 113 5.89 23.30 -17.47
N VAL A 114 7.15 23.72 -17.31
CA VAL A 114 7.74 24.80 -18.13
C VAL A 114 7.69 24.46 -19.63
N GLU A 115 8.00 23.22 -20.01
CA GLU A 115 7.93 22.77 -21.39
C GLU A 115 6.50 22.79 -21.94
N LEU A 116 5.51 22.35 -21.14
CA LEU A 116 4.10 22.31 -21.54
C LEU A 116 3.50 23.73 -21.61
N GLU A 117 3.82 24.62 -20.69
CA GLU A 117 3.42 26.03 -20.74
C GLU A 117 3.98 26.74 -22.01
N ALA A 118 5.22 26.42 -22.39
CA ALA A 118 5.79 26.93 -23.63
C ALA A 118 5.06 26.43 -24.90
N LYS A 119 4.36 25.29 -24.82
CA LYS A 119 3.50 24.76 -25.88
C LYS A 119 2.05 25.27 -25.80
N GLY A 120 1.71 26.07 -24.80
CA GLY A 120 0.40 26.70 -24.64
C GLY A 120 -0.55 26.00 -23.69
N HIS A 121 -0.11 24.97 -22.94
CA HIS A 121 -0.92 24.36 -21.91
C HIS A 121 -1.11 25.31 -20.70
N THR A 122 -2.28 25.24 -20.07
CA THR A 122 -2.63 26.08 -18.92
C THR A 122 -2.89 25.20 -17.70
N PHE A 123 -2.13 25.43 -16.64
CA PHE A 123 -2.25 24.73 -15.37
C PHE A 123 -3.24 25.44 -14.44
N THR A 124 -4.05 24.68 -13.73
CA THR A 124 -5.07 25.18 -12.80
C THR A 124 -4.73 24.89 -11.34
N SER A 125 -3.98 23.85 -11.07
CA SER A 125 -3.55 23.46 -9.71
C SER A 125 -2.05 23.71 -9.51
N VAL A 126 -1.63 23.60 -8.27
CA VAL A 126 -0.21 23.64 -7.88
C VAL A 126 0.33 22.23 -7.57
N THR A 127 -0.37 21.18 -7.99
CA THR A 127 0.05 19.80 -7.77
C THR A 127 1.07 19.37 -8.83
N ASP A 128 1.93 18.45 -8.46
CA ASP A 128 2.82 17.75 -9.40
C ASP A 128 2.07 16.85 -10.38
N SER A 129 0.86 16.48 -10.08
CA SER A 129 0.05 15.50 -10.81
C SER A 129 -0.52 16.04 -12.13
N GLU A 130 -0.86 17.33 -12.20
CA GLU A 130 -1.55 17.92 -13.34
C GLU A 130 -0.72 17.84 -14.63
N VAL A 131 0.63 17.82 -14.53
CA VAL A 131 1.50 17.63 -15.69
C VAL A 131 1.19 16.36 -16.49
N LEU A 132 0.69 15.31 -15.82
CA LEU A 132 0.34 14.05 -16.48
C LEU A 132 -0.85 14.21 -17.42
N ALA A 133 -1.86 15.02 -17.05
CA ALA A 133 -3.00 15.30 -17.91
C ALA A 133 -2.54 15.99 -19.22
N HIS A 134 -1.69 17.00 -19.09
CA HIS A 134 -1.18 17.77 -20.24
C HIS A 134 -0.17 17.00 -21.10
N LEU A 135 0.66 16.12 -20.52
CA LEU A 135 1.52 15.21 -21.28
C LEU A 135 0.70 14.24 -22.14
N ILE A 136 -0.38 13.70 -21.58
CA ILE A 136 -1.30 12.79 -22.30
C ILE A 136 -2.03 13.58 -23.39
N GLU A 137 -2.50 14.81 -23.13
CA GLU A 137 -3.13 15.72 -24.10
C GLU A 137 -2.18 15.96 -25.29
N GLU A 138 -0.92 16.32 -25.03
CA GLU A 138 0.10 16.54 -26.07
C GLU A 138 0.30 15.28 -26.92
N SER A 139 0.39 14.10 -26.30
CA SER A 139 0.55 12.83 -27.01
C SER A 139 -0.70 12.48 -27.82
N ARG A 140 -1.89 12.75 -27.30
CA ARG A 140 -3.18 12.55 -28.01
C ARG A 140 -3.31 13.49 -29.22
N SER A 141 -2.82 14.71 -29.11
CA SER A 141 -2.83 15.67 -30.24
C SER A 141 -2.03 15.18 -31.44
N GLN A 142 -1.08 14.26 -31.22
CA GLN A 142 -0.29 13.61 -32.28
C GLN A 142 -1.00 12.38 -32.89
N GLY A 143 -2.24 12.08 -32.48
CA GLY A 143 -3.06 11.00 -33.01
C GLY A 143 -2.84 9.62 -32.36
N LEU A 144 -2.12 9.56 -31.23
CA LEU A 144 -1.94 8.31 -30.48
C LEU A 144 -3.26 7.89 -29.80
N GLU A 145 -3.56 6.60 -29.74
CA GLU A 145 -4.59 6.06 -28.86
C GLU A 145 -4.23 6.29 -27.38
N LEU A 146 -5.22 6.25 -26.45
CA LEU A 146 -5.01 6.58 -25.03
C LEU A 146 -3.90 5.71 -24.40
N LEU A 147 -3.84 4.41 -24.71
CA LEU A 147 -2.79 3.52 -24.21
C LEU A 147 -1.39 4.01 -24.59
N ASP A 148 -1.18 4.33 -25.85
CA ASP A 148 0.11 4.75 -26.36
C ASP A 148 0.46 6.18 -25.95
N ALA A 149 -0.55 7.05 -25.78
CA ALA A 149 -0.37 8.39 -25.24
C ALA A 149 0.11 8.35 -23.77
N VAL A 150 -0.50 7.51 -22.95
CA VAL A 150 -0.05 7.28 -21.56
C VAL A 150 1.37 6.74 -21.52
N ARG A 151 1.68 5.72 -22.32
CA ARG A 151 3.04 5.16 -22.40
C ARG A 151 4.08 6.21 -22.79
N ALA A 152 3.82 6.97 -23.84
CA ALA A 152 4.73 8.03 -24.32
C ALA A 152 4.95 9.11 -23.24
N SER A 153 3.90 9.47 -22.51
CA SER A 153 3.97 10.43 -21.40
C SER A 153 4.83 9.92 -20.24
N LEU A 154 4.65 8.64 -19.85
CA LEU A 154 5.35 8.06 -18.70
C LEU A 154 6.85 7.81 -18.91
N ILE A 155 7.31 7.73 -20.16
CA ILE A 155 8.75 7.68 -20.49
C ILE A 155 9.46 8.98 -20.07
N LEU A 156 8.76 10.12 -20.09
CA LEU A 156 9.30 11.43 -19.72
C LEU A 156 9.29 11.66 -18.20
N VAL A 157 8.56 10.86 -17.45
CA VAL A 157 8.31 11.05 -16.03
C VAL A 157 9.37 10.38 -15.16
N ARG A 158 9.90 11.14 -14.19
CA ARG A 158 10.74 10.64 -13.09
C ARG A 158 9.95 10.66 -11.79
N GLY A 159 10.13 9.62 -10.97
CA GLY A 159 9.47 9.49 -9.66
C GLY A 159 8.59 8.26 -9.54
N ALA A 160 7.82 8.22 -8.45
CA ALA A 160 6.89 7.15 -8.14
C ALA A 160 5.48 7.54 -8.55
N PHE A 161 4.74 6.63 -9.20
CA PHE A 161 3.36 6.88 -9.61
C PHE A 161 2.49 5.62 -9.61
N ALA A 162 1.21 5.79 -9.32
CA ALA A 162 0.11 5.00 -9.83
C ALA A 162 -0.85 5.98 -10.50
N LEU A 163 -1.05 5.81 -11.80
CA LEU A 163 -1.85 6.68 -12.66
C LEU A 163 -3.06 5.91 -13.18
N ALA A 164 -4.21 6.58 -13.25
CA ALA A 164 -5.32 6.16 -14.11
C ALA A 164 -5.79 7.36 -14.93
N ALA A 165 -6.01 7.13 -16.22
CA ALA A 165 -6.43 8.11 -17.20
C ALA A 165 -7.64 7.64 -18.01
N MET A 166 -8.54 8.55 -18.32
CA MET A 166 -9.71 8.38 -19.18
C MET A 166 -9.78 9.50 -20.20
N ASP A 167 -10.40 9.22 -21.35
CA ASP A 167 -10.62 10.19 -22.44
C ASP A 167 -12.05 10.09 -22.96
N ALA A 168 -12.76 11.20 -23.08
CA ALA A 168 -14.12 11.26 -23.60
C ALA A 168 -14.26 10.78 -25.07
N SER A 169 -13.15 10.67 -25.80
CA SER A 169 -13.14 10.06 -27.13
C SER A 169 -13.03 8.53 -27.13
N GLU A 170 -12.60 7.94 -25.98
CA GLU A 170 -12.53 6.49 -25.72
C GLU A 170 -13.28 6.14 -24.41
N PRO A 171 -14.61 6.39 -24.31
CA PRO A 171 -15.31 6.46 -23.03
C PRO A 171 -15.35 5.14 -22.24
N ASP A 172 -15.26 4.00 -22.91
CA ASP A 172 -15.27 2.68 -22.28
C ASP A 172 -13.85 2.13 -22.00
N VAL A 173 -12.90 3.03 -21.82
CA VAL A 173 -11.49 2.70 -21.57
C VAL A 173 -10.95 3.45 -20.37
N ILE A 174 -10.28 2.73 -19.48
CA ILE A 174 -9.34 3.29 -18.51
C ILE A 174 -7.94 2.77 -18.88
N VAL A 175 -6.96 3.68 -18.94
CA VAL A 175 -5.56 3.29 -19.02
C VAL A 175 -4.89 3.60 -17.70
N ALA A 176 -4.24 2.61 -17.13
CA ALA A 176 -3.59 2.73 -15.83
C ALA A 176 -2.15 2.23 -15.91
N ALA A 177 -1.29 2.78 -15.09
CA ALA A 177 0.11 2.36 -15.00
C ALA A 177 0.67 2.62 -13.60
N ARG A 178 1.73 1.87 -13.25
CA ARG A 178 2.40 2.12 -11.98
C ARG A 178 3.93 2.10 -12.12
N ARG A 179 4.55 2.81 -11.19
CA ARG A 179 5.95 2.67 -10.79
C ARG A 179 6.01 2.90 -9.28
N ILE A 180 6.32 1.86 -8.51
CA ILE A 180 6.43 1.84 -7.05
C ILE A 180 5.05 1.89 -6.35
N SER A 181 4.20 2.89 -6.60
CA SER A 181 2.88 3.04 -5.94
C SER A 181 1.93 1.89 -6.33
N PRO A 182 1.24 1.23 -5.37
CA PRO A 182 0.48 0.01 -5.64
C PRO A 182 -0.72 0.23 -6.55
N LEU A 183 -1.00 -0.78 -7.41
CA LEU A 183 -2.16 -0.80 -8.29
C LEU A 183 -2.58 -2.24 -8.59
N VAL A 184 -3.88 -2.51 -8.51
CA VAL A 184 -4.50 -3.83 -8.72
C VAL A 184 -5.64 -3.72 -9.72
N VAL A 185 -5.73 -4.68 -10.63
CA VAL A 185 -6.87 -4.86 -11.54
C VAL A 185 -7.77 -5.95 -10.97
N GLY A 186 -9.08 -5.69 -10.91
CA GLY A 186 -10.10 -6.67 -10.59
C GLY A 186 -10.97 -6.98 -11.79
N THR A 187 -11.46 -8.22 -11.95
CA THR A 187 -12.39 -8.58 -13.01
C THR A 187 -13.60 -9.31 -12.48
N ALA A 188 -14.75 -9.01 -13.08
CA ALA A 188 -15.99 -9.77 -12.95
C ALA A 188 -16.67 -9.86 -14.32
N ALA A 189 -17.80 -10.60 -14.45
CA ALA A 189 -18.47 -10.78 -15.73
C ALA A 189 -18.90 -9.43 -16.35
N GLY A 190 -18.23 -9.00 -17.42
CA GLY A 190 -18.54 -7.78 -18.17
C GLY A 190 -18.13 -6.47 -17.50
N VAL A 191 -17.40 -6.52 -16.35
CA VAL A 191 -16.92 -5.34 -15.63
C VAL A 191 -15.46 -5.51 -15.25
N THR A 192 -14.69 -4.45 -15.46
CA THR A 192 -13.28 -4.39 -15.04
C THR A 192 -13.07 -3.26 -14.04
N TYR A 193 -12.34 -3.54 -12.99
CA TYR A 193 -12.06 -2.64 -11.88
C TYR A 193 -10.57 -2.33 -11.79
N LEU A 194 -10.26 -1.17 -11.26
CA LEU A 194 -8.93 -0.74 -10.88
C LEU A 194 -8.97 -0.25 -9.43
N ALA A 195 -7.95 -0.56 -8.65
CA ALA A 195 -7.84 -0.02 -7.29
C ALA A 195 -6.37 0.12 -6.85
N SER A 196 -6.09 1.04 -5.96
CA SER A 196 -4.79 1.10 -5.27
C SER A 196 -4.68 0.09 -4.13
N ASP A 197 -5.81 -0.52 -3.73
CA ASP A 197 -5.85 -1.59 -2.73
C ASP A 197 -7.08 -2.49 -2.96
N VAL A 198 -6.91 -3.78 -2.68
CA VAL A 198 -7.94 -4.82 -2.89
C VAL A 198 -9.26 -4.56 -2.15
N PRO A 199 -9.29 -4.08 -0.88
CA PRO A 199 -10.52 -3.80 -0.15
C PRO A 199 -11.54 -2.92 -0.90
N ALA A 200 -11.05 -2.00 -1.77
CA ALA A 200 -11.92 -1.12 -2.53
C ALA A 200 -12.88 -1.83 -3.48
N ILE A 201 -12.47 -3.02 -3.98
CA ILE A 201 -13.17 -3.78 -5.02
C ILE A 201 -13.41 -5.25 -4.64
N LEU A 202 -13.17 -5.61 -3.36
CA LEU A 202 -13.21 -6.99 -2.89
C LEU A 202 -14.57 -7.68 -3.07
N ASP A 203 -15.66 -6.95 -2.88
CA ASP A 203 -17.04 -7.45 -3.05
C ASP A 203 -17.55 -7.42 -4.51
N ARG A 204 -16.77 -6.85 -5.40
CA ARG A 204 -17.17 -6.60 -6.80
C ARG A 204 -16.41 -7.48 -7.79
N ALA A 205 -15.13 -7.76 -7.52
CA ALA A 205 -14.29 -8.56 -8.39
C ALA A 205 -14.19 -10.02 -7.93
N THR A 206 -14.06 -10.92 -8.90
CA THR A 206 -13.89 -12.37 -8.66
C THR A 206 -12.46 -12.84 -8.88
N ALA A 207 -11.65 -12.06 -9.57
CA ALA A 207 -10.22 -12.30 -9.74
C ALA A 207 -9.45 -10.99 -9.67
N PHE A 208 -8.23 -11.05 -9.12
CA PHE A 208 -7.38 -9.90 -8.84
C PHE A 208 -6.01 -10.10 -9.46
N TYR A 209 -5.43 -9.02 -10.00
CA TYR A 209 -4.14 -9.06 -10.69
C TYR A 209 -3.29 -7.86 -10.26
N ALA A 210 -2.05 -8.12 -9.85
CA ALA A 210 -1.10 -7.05 -9.55
C ALA A 210 -0.57 -6.44 -10.85
N VAL A 211 -0.56 -5.11 -10.92
CA VAL A 211 0.21 -4.37 -11.92
C VAL A 211 1.62 -4.18 -11.34
N ASN A 212 2.68 -4.52 -12.07
CA ASN A 212 4.06 -4.33 -11.63
C ASN A 212 4.62 -3.00 -12.13
N ASP A 213 5.83 -2.67 -11.69
CA ASP A 213 6.48 -1.43 -12.09
C ASP A 213 6.70 -1.37 -13.60
N ASP A 214 6.40 -0.21 -14.18
CA ASP A 214 6.51 0.07 -15.61
C ASP A 214 5.59 -0.78 -16.52
N GLU A 215 4.56 -1.39 -15.94
CA GLU A 215 3.46 -2.00 -16.68
C GLU A 215 2.33 -0.98 -16.88
N VAL A 216 1.74 -0.99 -18.09
CA VAL A 216 0.61 -0.17 -18.48
C VAL A 216 -0.54 -1.07 -18.85
N VAL A 217 -1.71 -0.85 -18.26
CA VAL A 217 -2.91 -1.68 -18.42
C VAL A 217 -4.02 -0.87 -19.06
N ARG A 218 -4.59 -1.39 -20.13
CA ARG A 218 -5.85 -0.89 -20.71
C ARG A 218 -6.99 -1.76 -20.22
N LEU A 219 -7.92 -1.17 -19.51
CA LEU A 219 -9.16 -1.79 -19.04
C LEU A 219 -10.30 -1.46 -20.00
N GLY A 220 -11.13 -2.45 -20.31
CA GLY A 220 -12.36 -2.34 -21.09
C GLY A 220 -13.45 -3.24 -20.51
N PRO A 221 -14.69 -3.20 -21.03
CA PRO A 221 -15.78 -4.05 -20.54
C PRO A 221 -15.53 -5.54 -20.84
N GLU A 222 -14.71 -5.86 -21.83
CA GLU A 222 -14.29 -7.22 -22.19
C GLU A 222 -13.16 -7.79 -21.33
N GLY A 223 -12.61 -6.97 -20.41
CA GLY A 223 -11.47 -7.30 -19.56
C GLY A 223 -10.31 -6.33 -19.73
N PHE A 224 -9.08 -6.80 -19.57
CA PHE A 224 -7.89 -5.95 -19.66
C PHE A 224 -6.80 -6.54 -20.57
N ARG A 225 -5.93 -5.67 -21.07
CA ARG A 225 -4.64 -6.03 -21.66
C ARG A 225 -3.51 -5.22 -21.01
N ALA A 226 -2.35 -5.84 -20.84
CA ALA A 226 -1.19 -5.21 -20.26
C ALA A 226 0.01 -5.22 -21.20
N VAL A 227 0.78 -4.14 -21.18
CA VAL A 227 2.03 -3.97 -21.93
C VAL A 227 3.07 -3.30 -21.05
N GLY A 228 4.36 -3.52 -21.33
CA GLY A 228 5.42 -2.73 -20.73
C GLY A 228 5.47 -1.30 -21.30
N LEU A 229 6.26 -0.41 -20.70
CA LEU A 229 6.53 0.92 -21.27
C LEU A 229 7.15 0.82 -22.67
N ASP A 230 7.87 -0.25 -22.99
CA ASP A 230 8.41 -0.55 -24.32
C ASP A 230 7.35 -1.02 -25.32
N GLY A 231 6.13 -1.29 -24.86
CA GLY A 231 5.01 -1.79 -25.66
C GLY A 231 4.96 -3.30 -25.82
N ALA A 232 5.89 -4.04 -25.23
CA ALA A 232 5.86 -5.49 -25.25
C ALA A 232 4.67 -6.02 -24.43
N PRO A 233 3.92 -7.03 -24.92
CA PRO A 233 2.82 -7.61 -24.15
C PRO A 233 3.31 -8.23 -22.84
N VAL A 234 2.58 -7.96 -21.75
CA VAL A 234 2.87 -8.47 -20.41
C VAL A 234 1.67 -9.27 -19.88
N ARG A 235 1.95 -10.30 -19.11
CA ARG A 235 0.93 -11.04 -18.36
C ARG A 235 0.98 -10.64 -16.90
N LEU A 236 -0.11 -10.07 -16.40
CA LEU A 236 -0.19 -9.68 -14.99
C LEU A 236 -0.20 -10.91 -14.07
N HIS A 237 0.41 -10.77 -12.90
CA HIS A 237 0.39 -11.77 -11.85
C HIS A 237 -0.98 -11.80 -11.15
N GLN A 238 -1.63 -12.98 -11.12
CA GLN A 238 -2.88 -13.16 -10.40
C GLN A 238 -2.61 -13.29 -8.91
N LEU A 239 -3.30 -12.47 -8.10
CA LEU A 239 -3.20 -12.48 -6.64
C LEU A 239 -4.09 -13.56 -6.04
N SER A 240 -3.61 -14.21 -4.99
CA SER A 240 -4.41 -15.08 -4.13
C SER A 240 -4.94 -14.25 -2.94
N ILE A 241 -6.26 -14.03 -2.89
CA ILE A 241 -6.90 -13.27 -1.82
C ILE A 241 -7.61 -14.27 -0.89
N GLU A 242 -7.13 -14.37 0.34
CA GLU A 242 -7.61 -15.34 1.35
C GLU A 242 -8.63 -14.73 2.34
N TRP A 243 -8.87 -13.42 2.29
CA TRP A 243 -9.79 -12.72 3.18
C TRP A 243 -11.10 -12.36 2.47
N ASP A 244 -12.18 -12.40 3.24
CA ASP A 244 -13.54 -12.13 2.78
C ASP A 244 -14.03 -10.72 3.19
N LEU A 245 -15.23 -10.38 2.74
CA LEU A 245 -15.85 -9.09 3.00
C LEU A 245 -16.17 -8.90 4.50
N GLU A 246 -16.49 -9.98 5.23
CA GLU A 246 -16.83 -9.91 6.66
C GLU A 246 -15.63 -9.45 7.48
N THR A 247 -14.44 -9.95 7.13
CA THR A 247 -13.15 -9.52 7.71
C THR A 247 -12.86 -8.04 7.45
N ALA A 248 -13.32 -7.50 6.31
CA ALA A 248 -13.15 -6.09 5.93
C ALA A 248 -14.19 -5.14 6.55
N GLN A 249 -15.14 -5.64 7.38
CA GLN A 249 -16.15 -4.84 8.06
C GLN A 249 -15.76 -4.52 9.51
N LYS A 250 -16.44 -3.53 10.12
CA LYS A 250 -16.18 -3.11 11.50
C LYS A 250 -16.57 -4.12 12.57
N GLY A 251 -17.29 -5.20 12.23
CA GLY A 251 -17.67 -6.28 13.15
C GLY A 251 -18.44 -5.80 14.38
N GLY A 252 -19.29 -4.77 14.26
CA GLY A 252 -20.08 -4.21 15.36
C GLY A 252 -19.34 -3.21 16.25
N ASN A 253 -18.09 -2.82 15.92
CA ASN A 253 -17.36 -1.74 16.58
C ASN A 253 -17.69 -0.38 15.96
N ASP A 254 -17.50 0.70 16.72
CA ASP A 254 -17.76 2.07 16.25
C ASP A 254 -16.80 2.46 15.10
N ASP A 255 -15.54 2.01 15.19
CA ASP A 255 -14.49 2.28 14.24
C ASP A 255 -13.56 1.06 14.05
N PHE A 256 -12.70 1.12 13.01
CA PHE A 256 -11.76 0.05 12.71
C PHE A 256 -10.66 -0.07 13.76
N ILE A 257 -10.17 1.03 14.32
CA ILE A 257 -9.08 0.99 15.30
C ILE A 257 -9.52 0.27 16.58
N THR A 258 -10.74 0.47 17.03
CA THR A 258 -11.31 -0.25 18.18
C THR A 258 -11.43 -1.75 17.90
N LYS A 259 -11.91 -2.13 16.70
CA LYS A 259 -11.92 -3.52 16.26
C LYS A 259 -10.52 -4.12 16.31
N GLU A 260 -9.55 -3.47 15.69
CA GLU A 260 -8.17 -3.96 15.54
C GLU A 260 -7.41 -4.03 16.87
N ILE A 261 -7.69 -3.11 17.81
CA ILE A 261 -7.20 -3.19 19.18
C ILE A 261 -7.72 -4.49 19.85
N ASN A 262 -9.01 -4.80 19.70
CA ASN A 262 -9.61 -6.00 20.27
C ASN A 262 -9.14 -7.29 19.58
N GLU A 263 -8.70 -7.25 18.33
CA GLU A 263 -8.17 -8.38 17.57
C GLU A 263 -6.69 -8.72 17.86
N GLN A 264 -5.96 -7.92 18.64
CA GLN A 264 -4.56 -8.17 18.96
C GLN A 264 -4.28 -9.56 19.56
N PRO A 265 -5.09 -10.09 20.49
CA PRO A 265 -4.89 -11.45 21.02
C PRO A 265 -4.94 -12.52 19.94
N ASP A 266 -5.89 -12.40 19.00
CA ASP A 266 -6.06 -13.33 17.89
C ASP A 266 -4.91 -13.20 16.88
N ALA A 267 -4.52 -11.98 16.54
CA ALA A 267 -3.37 -11.72 15.67
C ALA A 267 -2.07 -12.33 16.22
N LEU A 268 -1.83 -12.20 17.51
CA LEU A 268 -0.68 -12.83 18.18
C LEU A 268 -0.75 -14.34 18.11
N ARG A 269 -1.91 -14.95 18.39
CA ARG A 269 -2.11 -16.40 18.29
C ARG A 269 -1.82 -16.89 16.87
N ASP A 270 -2.37 -16.22 15.85
CA ASP A 270 -2.23 -16.61 14.45
C ASP A 270 -0.79 -16.41 13.94
N THR A 271 -0.08 -15.38 14.43
CA THR A 271 1.35 -15.19 14.17
C THR A 271 2.18 -16.35 14.71
N MET A 272 1.82 -16.89 15.89
CA MET A 272 2.53 -17.98 16.58
C MET A 272 2.16 -19.38 16.04
N LEU A 273 1.05 -19.49 15.30
CA LEU A 273 0.52 -20.76 14.83
C LEU A 273 1.52 -21.48 13.92
N ASP A 274 1.79 -22.76 14.19
CA ASP A 274 2.69 -23.63 13.41
C ASP A 274 4.16 -23.15 13.33
N ARG A 275 4.58 -22.24 14.24
CA ARG A 275 5.96 -21.74 14.30
C ARG A 275 6.94 -22.64 15.06
N ARG A 276 6.45 -23.76 15.64
CA ARG A 276 7.27 -24.70 16.38
C ARG A 276 6.92 -26.15 16.03
N ARG A 277 7.93 -26.91 15.64
CA ARG A 277 7.79 -28.35 15.41
C ARG A 277 7.80 -29.15 16.71
N PRO A 278 7.32 -30.41 16.71
CA PRO A 278 7.32 -31.28 17.90
C PRO A 278 8.72 -31.53 18.50
N ASP A 279 9.76 -31.44 17.70
CA ASP A 279 11.16 -31.57 18.14
C ASP A 279 11.73 -30.29 18.79
N GLY A 280 10.91 -29.24 18.93
CA GLY A 280 11.31 -27.95 19.47
C GLY A 280 11.91 -26.98 18.48
N THR A 281 12.05 -27.35 17.20
CA THR A 281 12.57 -26.47 16.16
C THR A 281 11.62 -25.33 15.85
N ILE A 282 12.11 -24.10 15.94
CA ILE A 282 11.37 -22.91 15.44
C ILE A 282 11.43 -22.91 13.91
N THR A 283 10.31 -22.72 13.24
CA THR A 283 10.18 -22.84 11.79
C THR A 283 9.30 -21.76 11.19
N PHE A 284 9.54 -21.48 9.91
CA PHE A 284 8.74 -20.62 9.06
C PHE A 284 8.60 -21.31 7.71
N ASP A 285 7.42 -21.79 7.37
CA ASP A 285 7.21 -22.57 6.14
C ASP A 285 7.44 -21.74 4.88
N GLU A 286 7.21 -20.44 4.97
CA GLU A 286 7.39 -19.48 3.90
C GLU A 286 8.83 -18.93 3.76
N LEU A 287 9.70 -19.18 4.75
CA LEU A 287 11.09 -18.68 4.73
C LEU A 287 11.97 -19.53 3.81
N ARG A 288 12.20 -19.03 2.60
CA ARG A 288 12.98 -19.72 1.57
C ARG A 288 14.48 -19.44 1.69
N ILE A 289 15.03 -19.51 2.89
CA ILE A 289 16.46 -19.43 3.18
C ILE A 289 16.83 -20.68 3.94
N SER A 290 17.92 -21.33 3.52
CA SER A 290 18.41 -22.54 4.18
C SER A 290 18.99 -22.23 5.56
N ASP A 291 19.03 -23.24 6.43
CA ASP A 291 19.64 -23.14 7.76
C ASP A 291 21.12 -22.79 7.69
N ASP A 292 21.85 -23.29 6.69
CA ASP A 292 23.27 -23.00 6.51
C ASP A 292 23.47 -21.52 6.16
N GLU A 293 22.64 -20.97 5.28
CA GLU A 293 22.68 -19.55 4.93
C GLU A 293 22.35 -18.66 6.13
N LEU A 294 21.40 -19.07 6.99
CA LEU A 294 21.08 -18.33 8.22
C LEU A 294 22.21 -18.41 9.26
N ARG A 295 22.98 -19.52 9.31
CA ARG A 295 24.16 -19.65 10.18
C ARG A 295 25.30 -18.72 9.75
N GLU A 296 25.43 -18.44 8.45
CA GLU A 296 26.46 -17.55 7.90
C GLU A 296 26.19 -16.06 8.16
N VAL A 297 24.99 -15.70 8.64
CA VAL A 297 24.67 -14.31 8.96
C VAL A 297 25.60 -13.79 10.05
N LYS A 298 26.27 -12.67 9.80
CA LYS A 298 27.21 -12.00 10.71
C LYS A 298 26.64 -10.71 11.29
N ARG A 299 25.78 -10.05 10.56
CA ARG A 299 25.15 -8.77 10.91
C ARG A 299 23.70 -8.73 10.41
N VAL A 300 22.84 -8.12 11.17
CA VAL A 300 21.45 -7.84 10.78
C VAL A 300 21.24 -6.33 10.65
N VAL A 301 20.56 -5.90 9.61
CA VAL A 301 20.08 -4.52 9.47
C VAL A 301 18.57 -4.58 9.29
N LEU A 302 17.82 -3.95 10.20
CA LEU A 302 16.37 -3.84 10.14
C LEU A 302 16.03 -2.48 9.52
N VAL A 303 15.24 -2.48 8.45
CA VAL A 303 14.80 -1.25 7.77
C VAL A 303 13.27 -1.17 7.78
N ALA A 304 12.74 -0.07 8.30
CA ALA A 304 11.31 0.10 8.46
C ALA A 304 10.94 1.59 8.61
N ALA A 305 9.63 1.88 8.61
CA ALA A 305 9.07 3.19 8.88
C ALA A 305 7.94 3.10 9.92
N GLY A 306 7.67 4.20 10.64
CA GLY A 306 6.56 4.31 11.59
C GLY A 306 6.63 3.26 12.72
N THR A 307 5.50 2.67 13.05
CA THR A 307 5.41 1.64 14.11
C THR A 307 6.21 0.39 13.79
N SER A 308 6.36 0.02 12.51
CA SER A 308 7.24 -1.09 12.09
C SER A 308 8.71 -0.83 12.46
N HIS A 309 9.17 0.43 12.42
CA HIS A 309 10.51 0.79 12.93
C HIS A 309 10.62 0.58 14.44
N HIS A 310 9.56 0.89 15.21
CA HIS A 310 9.56 0.61 16.64
C HIS A 310 9.54 -0.90 16.94
N ALA A 311 8.85 -1.71 16.15
CA ALA A 311 8.93 -3.18 16.24
C ALA A 311 10.36 -3.68 15.98
N ALA A 312 11.05 -3.10 15.00
CA ALA A 312 12.45 -3.39 14.71
C ALA A 312 13.39 -3.01 15.87
N LEU A 313 13.14 -1.89 16.56
CA LEU A 313 13.90 -1.49 17.75
C LEU A 313 13.75 -2.49 18.91
N VAL A 314 12.55 -3.03 19.12
CA VAL A 314 12.31 -4.09 20.11
C VAL A 314 13.07 -5.36 19.71
N ALA A 315 12.95 -5.79 18.47
CA ALA A 315 13.60 -6.98 17.95
C ALA A 315 15.13 -6.94 18.01
N LYS A 316 15.73 -5.74 17.90
CA LYS A 316 17.17 -5.55 18.07
C LYS A 316 17.67 -6.16 19.37
N TYR A 317 16.99 -5.90 20.48
CA TYR A 317 17.38 -6.42 21.78
C TYR A 317 17.34 -7.97 21.84
N ALA A 318 16.31 -8.57 21.23
CA ALA A 318 16.20 -10.03 21.15
C ALA A 318 17.31 -10.63 20.28
N LEU A 319 17.56 -10.08 19.09
CA LEU A 319 18.61 -10.53 18.17
C LEU A 319 20.01 -10.41 18.77
N GLU A 320 20.32 -9.29 19.44
CA GLU A 320 21.63 -9.10 20.09
C GLU A 320 21.79 -10.01 21.30
N ARG A 321 20.73 -10.14 22.12
CA ARG A 321 20.81 -10.94 23.36
C ARG A 321 20.78 -12.43 23.10
N TRP A 322 19.89 -12.89 22.23
CA TRP A 322 19.66 -14.33 22.02
C TRP A 322 20.55 -14.90 20.92
N ALA A 323 20.55 -14.26 19.75
CA ALA A 323 21.32 -14.78 18.59
C ALA A 323 22.77 -14.29 18.55
N ARG A 324 23.18 -13.35 19.43
CA ARG A 324 24.54 -12.78 19.50
C ARG A 324 25.00 -12.21 18.16
N LEU A 325 24.11 -11.51 17.48
CA LEU A 325 24.38 -10.81 16.22
C LEU A 325 24.51 -9.31 16.46
N SER A 326 25.37 -8.64 15.70
CA SER A 326 25.39 -7.18 15.61
C SER A 326 24.17 -6.73 14.84
N VAL A 327 23.38 -5.79 15.40
CA VAL A 327 22.12 -5.35 14.82
C VAL A 327 22.04 -3.84 14.72
N ASP A 328 21.77 -3.35 13.53
CA ASP A 328 21.42 -1.96 13.29
C ASP A 328 19.93 -1.85 12.95
N VAL A 329 19.30 -0.75 13.38
CA VAL A 329 17.93 -0.41 13.01
C VAL A 329 17.96 0.94 12.34
N ASP A 330 17.36 1.04 11.18
CA ASP A 330 17.38 2.24 10.37
C ASP A 330 15.99 2.62 9.89
N ILE A 331 15.74 3.91 9.74
CA ILE A 331 14.53 4.42 9.08
C ILE A 331 14.69 4.18 7.57
N SER A 332 13.69 3.59 6.94
CA SER A 332 13.77 3.18 5.54
C SER A 332 14.15 4.32 4.58
N SER A 333 13.60 5.53 4.79
CA SER A 333 13.95 6.72 4.01
C SER A 333 15.42 7.08 4.14
N GLU A 334 15.97 7.05 5.36
CA GLU A 334 17.38 7.37 5.61
C GLU A 334 18.30 6.30 5.00
N TYR A 335 17.99 5.01 5.21
CA TYR A 335 18.75 3.92 4.63
C TYR A 335 18.85 4.02 3.10
N ARG A 336 17.73 4.36 2.44
CA ARG A 336 17.65 4.50 0.99
C ARG A 336 18.62 5.52 0.42
N TYR A 337 18.78 6.68 1.09
CA TYR A 337 19.51 7.83 0.55
C TYR A 337 20.95 7.99 1.06
N ARG A 338 21.31 7.35 2.18
CA ARG A 338 22.61 7.55 2.81
C ARG A 338 23.78 6.76 2.21
N ASP A 339 23.57 6.02 1.12
CA ASP A 339 24.59 5.16 0.50
C ASP A 339 25.16 4.10 1.47
N PRO A 340 24.31 3.14 1.96
CA PRO A 340 24.68 2.26 3.05
C PRO A 340 25.81 1.31 2.71
N VAL A 341 26.69 1.03 3.69
CA VAL A 341 27.72 0.00 3.57
C VAL A 341 27.09 -1.35 3.87
N VAL A 342 27.16 -2.28 2.91
CA VAL A 342 26.69 -3.65 3.04
C VAL A 342 27.88 -4.60 2.99
N GLU A 343 28.15 -5.27 4.12
CA GLU A 343 29.23 -6.25 4.24
C GLU A 343 28.76 -7.66 3.89
N ILE A 344 29.70 -8.52 3.52
CA ILE A 344 29.42 -9.94 3.26
C ILE A 344 28.88 -10.61 4.53
N GLY A 345 27.75 -11.30 4.43
CA GLY A 345 27.06 -11.91 5.56
C GLY A 345 26.08 -10.97 6.27
N THR A 346 25.77 -9.81 5.68
CA THR A 346 24.67 -8.95 6.15
C THR A 346 23.31 -9.50 5.69
N LEU A 347 22.42 -9.71 6.66
CA LEU A 347 21.00 -9.95 6.43
C LEU A 347 20.25 -8.63 6.61
N VAL A 348 19.54 -8.17 5.60
CA VAL A 348 18.66 -7.01 5.72
C VAL A 348 17.22 -7.50 5.89
N ILE A 349 16.52 -6.98 6.88
CA ILE A 349 15.13 -7.33 7.19
C ILE A 349 14.28 -6.09 6.96
N GLY A 350 13.46 -6.11 5.90
CA GLY A 350 12.46 -5.08 5.65
C GLY A 350 11.18 -5.39 6.42
N VAL A 351 10.66 -4.44 7.21
CA VAL A 351 9.43 -4.63 7.98
C VAL A 351 8.37 -3.64 7.53
N SER A 352 7.22 -4.17 7.09
CA SER A 352 6.09 -3.35 6.65
C SER A 352 4.78 -4.13 6.81
N GLN A 353 3.77 -3.53 7.40
CA GLN A 353 2.44 -4.16 7.51
C GLN A 353 1.85 -4.45 6.13
N SER A 354 1.79 -3.45 5.26
CA SER A 354 1.21 -3.57 3.92
C SER A 354 2.13 -4.26 2.90
N GLY A 355 3.46 -4.25 3.16
CA GLY A 355 4.46 -4.62 2.15
C GLY A 355 4.51 -3.69 0.93
N GLU A 356 3.82 -2.54 1.01
CA GLU A 356 3.72 -1.52 -0.05
C GLU A 356 4.28 -0.16 0.39
N THR A 357 5.03 -0.11 1.51
CA THR A 357 5.68 1.13 1.97
C THR A 357 6.85 1.46 1.05
N ILE A 358 6.72 2.53 0.27
CA ILE A 358 7.65 2.92 -0.80
C ILE A 358 9.10 2.96 -0.31
N ASP A 359 9.37 3.67 0.78
CA ASP A 359 10.73 3.79 1.30
C ASP A 359 11.30 2.45 1.75
N THR A 360 10.47 1.56 2.31
CA THR A 360 10.93 0.22 2.73
C THR A 360 11.22 -0.67 1.53
N ILE A 361 10.39 -0.65 0.49
CA ILE A 361 10.66 -1.35 -0.78
C ILE A 361 11.97 -0.86 -1.40
N MET A 362 12.15 0.46 -1.48
CA MET A 362 13.35 1.03 -2.08
C MET A 362 14.61 0.76 -1.26
N ALA A 363 14.50 0.77 0.09
CA ALA A 363 15.60 0.40 0.98
C ALA A 363 16.00 -1.07 0.80
N THR A 364 15.04 -1.98 0.69
CA THR A 364 15.30 -3.41 0.45
C THR A 364 15.90 -3.67 -0.95
N ARG A 365 15.41 -2.98 -1.99
CA ARG A 365 16.00 -3.02 -3.34
C ARG A 365 17.44 -2.53 -3.34
N GLU A 366 17.74 -1.42 -2.64
CA GLU A 366 19.10 -0.89 -2.51
C GLU A 366 20.01 -1.88 -1.79
N ALA A 367 19.54 -2.53 -0.72
CA ALA A 367 20.28 -3.57 -0.03
C ALA A 367 20.59 -4.76 -0.95
N GLN A 368 19.62 -5.23 -1.73
CA GLN A 368 19.82 -6.32 -2.71
C GLN A 368 20.81 -5.93 -3.80
N ARG A 369 20.71 -4.72 -4.34
CA ARG A 369 21.64 -4.20 -5.35
C ARG A 369 23.09 -4.19 -4.86
N ARG A 370 23.27 -4.04 -3.53
CA ARG A 370 24.60 -4.10 -2.87
C ARG A 370 25.00 -5.49 -2.44
N GLY A 371 24.21 -6.51 -2.76
CA GLY A 371 24.51 -7.89 -2.49
C GLY A 371 24.06 -8.42 -1.12
N ALA A 372 23.24 -7.68 -0.37
CA ALA A 372 22.60 -8.20 0.82
C ALA A 372 21.52 -9.23 0.47
N ARG A 373 21.39 -10.24 1.33
CA ARG A 373 20.19 -11.06 1.35
C ARG A 373 19.08 -10.30 2.10
N VAL A 374 17.87 -10.33 1.57
CA VAL A 374 16.73 -9.60 2.13
C VAL A 374 15.64 -10.56 2.57
N VAL A 375 15.17 -10.39 3.81
CA VAL A 375 13.93 -11.00 4.33
C VAL A 375 12.88 -9.91 4.49
N ALA A 376 11.68 -10.15 3.97
CA ALA A 376 10.53 -9.30 4.21
C ALA A 376 9.72 -9.82 5.41
N ILE A 377 9.35 -8.94 6.32
CA ILE A 377 8.29 -9.19 7.32
C ILE A 377 7.07 -8.41 6.86
N SER A 378 6.03 -9.10 6.40
CA SER A 378 4.81 -8.48 5.86
C SER A 378 3.56 -9.16 6.39
N ASN A 379 2.45 -8.42 6.44
CA ASN A 379 1.16 -9.01 6.77
C ASN A 379 0.37 -9.40 5.51
N ILE A 380 0.60 -8.70 4.40
CA ILE A 380 -0.12 -8.93 3.15
C ILE A 380 0.64 -9.93 2.28
N VAL A 381 -0.02 -11.05 1.98
CA VAL A 381 0.47 -12.07 1.04
C VAL A 381 0.58 -11.44 -0.35
N ASP A 382 1.63 -11.82 -1.09
CA ASP A 382 1.91 -11.32 -2.45
C ASP A 382 2.06 -9.79 -2.57
N SER A 383 2.35 -9.09 -1.46
CA SER A 383 2.73 -7.68 -1.53
C SER A 383 4.01 -7.47 -2.34
N SER A 384 4.25 -6.25 -2.84
CA SER A 384 5.44 -5.93 -3.65
C SER A 384 6.74 -6.30 -2.92
N MET A 385 6.87 -5.95 -1.63
CA MET A 385 8.05 -6.30 -0.84
C MET A 385 8.21 -7.82 -0.66
N ALA A 386 7.11 -8.56 -0.47
CA ALA A 386 7.14 -10.02 -0.32
C ALA A 386 7.56 -10.73 -1.62
N ARG A 387 7.13 -10.23 -2.79
CA ARG A 387 7.52 -10.80 -4.10
C ARG A 387 8.98 -10.53 -4.46
N GLU A 388 9.52 -9.39 -4.03
CA GLU A 388 10.86 -8.95 -4.41
C GLU A 388 11.95 -9.43 -3.45
N ALA A 389 11.60 -9.70 -2.19
CA ALA A 389 12.55 -10.17 -1.19
C ALA A 389 13.08 -11.59 -1.50
N SER A 390 14.26 -11.92 -1.00
CA SER A 390 14.83 -13.27 -1.11
C SER A 390 14.01 -14.31 -0.34
N ALA A 391 13.34 -13.87 0.73
CA ALA A 391 12.44 -14.66 1.53
C ALA A 391 11.43 -13.77 2.28
N VAL A 392 10.35 -14.36 2.77
CA VAL A 392 9.29 -13.66 3.50
C VAL A 392 8.90 -14.40 4.77
N ILE A 393 8.47 -13.64 5.77
CA ILE A 393 7.76 -14.13 6.95
C ILE A 393 6.45 -13.34 7.04
N TYR A 394 5.31 -14.03 7.00
CA TYR A 394 4.01 -13.40 7.15
C TYR A 394 3.58 -13.34 8.62
N THR A 395 3.10 -12.17 9.04
CA THR A 395 2.63 -11.96 10.42
C THR A 395 1.26 -12.55 10.67
N ARG A 396 0.46 -12.81 9.63
CA ARG A 396 -0.88 -13.44 9.71
C ARG A 396 -1.84 -12.70 10.65
N ALA A 397 -1.70 -11.37 10.78
CA ALA A 397 -2.51 -10.56 11.68
C ALA A 397 -3.93 -10.24 11.14
N GLY A 398 -4.29 -10.79 9.98
CA GLY A 398 -5.52 -10.42 9.28
C GLY A 398 -5.48 -9.01 8.70
N LEU A 399 -6.59 -8.56 8.10
CA LEU A 399 -6.68 -7.24 7.49
C LEU A 399 -6.67 -6.13 8.54
N GLU A 400 -5.76 -5.18 8.43
CA GLU A 400 -5.69 -3.94 9.22
C GLU A 400 -5.96 -2.75 8.29
N VAL A 401 -7.00 -1.97 8.62
CA VAL A 401 -7.52 -0.86 7.82
C VAL A 401 -7.18 0.49 8.44
N SER A 402 -7.04 0.55 9.78
CA SER A 402 -6.74 1.79 10.50
C SER A 402 -5.39 2.38 10.10
N VAL A 403 -5.31 3.70 10.08
CA VAL A 403 -4.04 4.42 9.82
C VAL A 403 -3.01 4.12 10.90
N ALA A 404 -3.42 4.13 12.17
CA ALA A 404 -2.56 3.76 13.29
C ALA A 404 -2.53 2.22 13.40
N SER A 405 -1.34 1.64 13.25
CA SER A 405 -1.15 0.20 13.38
C SER A 405 -1.22 -0.23 14.84
N THR A 406 -1.99 -1.28 15.10
CA THR A 406 -2.20 -1.87 16.43
C THR A 406 -1.84 -3.36 16.41
N LYS A 407 -2.71 -4.20 15.89
CA LYS A 407 -2.50 -5.66 15.83
C LYS A 407 -1.32 -6.06 14.96
N SER A 408 -1.07 -5.37 13.85
CA SER A 408 0.08 -5.65 13.00
C SER A 408 1.40 -5.31 13.69
N TYR A 409 1.43 -4.27 14.53
CA TYR A 409 2.62 -3.93 15.32
C TYR A 409 3.02 -5.08 16.27
N VAL A 410 2.08 -5.56 17.09
CA VAL A 410 2.38 -6.64 18.03
C VAL A 410 2.71 -7.95 17.32
N ALA A 411 2.08 -8.22 16.18
CA ALA A 411 2.38 -9.36 15.33
C ALA A 411 3.79 -9.27 14.70
N GLN A 412 4.21 -8.08 14.28
CA GLN A 412 5.58 -7.84 13.79
C GLN A 412 6.62 -8.09 14.89
N VAL A 413 6.38 -7.62 16.11
CA VAL A 413 7.26 -7.88 17.26
C VAL A 413 7.39 -9.40 17.47
N ALA A 414 6.26 -10.12 17.54
CA ALA A 414 6.24 -11.56 17.75
C ALA A 414 7.00 -12.32 16.62
N ALA A 415 6.76 -11.96 15.35
CA ALA A 415 7.43 -12.58 14.20
C ALA A 415 8.95 -12.34 14.20
N LEU A 416 9.39 -11.14 14.56
CA LEU A 416 10.80 -10.77 14.66
C LEU A 416 11.49 -11.48 15.83
N GLU A 417 10.83 -11.59 17.00
CA GLU A 417 11.36 -12.33 18.14
C GLU A 417 11.43 -13.84 17.87
N LEU A 418 10.45 -14.41 17.14
CA LEU A 418 10.54 -15.79 16.65
C LEU A 418 11.73 -15.99 15.71
N LEU A 419 12.01 -15.04 14.82
CA LEU A 419 13.19 -15.09 13.97
C LEU A 419 14.48 -15.01 14.80
N ALA A 420 14.51 -14.18 15.85
CA ALA A 420 15.64 -14.11 16.78
C ALA A 420 15.87 -15.46 17.50
N LEU A 421 14.81 -16.14 17.95
CA LEU A 421 14.88 -17.48 18.53
C LEU A 421 15.38 -18.52 17.52
N ARG A 422 14.92 -18.45 16.25
CA ARG A 422 15.41 -19.35 15.19
C ARG A 422 16.89 -19.16 14.96
N LEU A 423 17.36 -17.92 14.82
CA LEU A 423 18.78 -17.61 14.65
C LEU A 423 19.59 -18.05 15.86
N ALA A 424 19.11 -17.85 17.08
CA ALA A 424 19.76 -18.33 18.30
C ALA A 424 19.89 -19.86 18.33
N GLN A 425 18.83 -20.57 17.94
CA GLN A 425 18.81 -22.04 17.85
C GLN A 425 19.83 -22.54 16.83
N LEU A 426 19.89 -21.94 15.63
CA LEU A 426 20.82 -22.32 14.56
C LEU A 426 22.26 -22.05 14.92
N ARG A 427 22.52 -21.03 15.71
CA ARG A 427 23.88 -20.62 16.15
C ARG A 427 24.31 -21.30 17.44
N GLY A 428 23.41 -21.99 18.12
CA GLY A 428 23.69 -22.61 19.43
C GLY A 428 24.03 -21.60 20.52
N THR A 429 23.44 -20.40 20.48
CA THR A 429 23.71 -19.32 21.43
C THR A 429 22.72 -19.30 22.60
N LEU A 430 21.67 -20.10 22.53
CA LEU A 430 20.73 -20.42 23.62
C LEU A 430 20.60 -21.93 23.75
N ASP A 431 20.44 -22.40 24.98
CA ASP A 431 20.14 -23.79 25.28
C ASP A 431 18.68 -24.13 24.98
N PRO A 432 18.32 -25.39 24.63
CA PRO A 432 16.97 -25.78 24.31
C PRO A 432 15.91 -25.43 25.38
N PRO A 433 16.17 -25.56 26.70
CA PRO A 433 15.24 -25.10 27.72
C PRO A 433 14.93 -23.61 27.69
N ASP A 434 15.94 -22.78 27.41
CA ASP A 434 15.75 -21.32 27.31
C ASP A 434 14.94 -20.95 26.07
N ILE A 435 15.20 -21.61 24.93
CA ILE A 435 14.39 -21.44 23.70
C ILE A 435 12.95 -21.80 23.97
N ASP A 436 12.69 -22.90 24.68
CA ASP A 436 11.36 -23.32 25.06
C ASP A 436 10.66 -22.31 25.98
N ALA A 437 11.36 -21.83 27.00
CA ALA A 437 10.83 -20.83 27.93
C ALA A 437 10.46 -19.51 27.22
N PHE A 438 11.31 -19.02 26.32
CA PHE A 438 11.02 -17.81 25.54
C PHE A 438 9.86 -18.03 24.57
N PHE A 439 9.81 -19.17 23.87
CA PHE A 439 8.69 -19.48 22.98
C PHE A 439 7.36 -19.55 23.74
N GLN A 440 7.33 -20.20 24.91
CA GLN A 440 6.14 -20.25 25.75
C GLN A 440 5.75 -18.86 26.26
N GLY A 441 6.74 -18.02 26.61
CA GLY A 441 6.51 -16.63 26.97
C GLY A 441 5.82 -15.86 25.87
N LEU A 442 6.32 -15.94 24.63
CA LEU A 442 5.71 -15.30 23.45
C LEU A 442 4.29 -15.82 23.19
N ASN A 443 4.09 -17.13 23.29
CA ASN A 443 2.78 -17.74 23.08
C ASN A 443 1.74 -17.30 24.14
N ALA A 444 2.19 -16.91 25.33
CA ALA A 444 1.32 -16.42 26.40
C ALA A 444 0.93 -14.94 26.25
N VAL A 445 1.63 -14.16 25.40
CA VAL A 445 1.40 -12.71 25.26
C VAL A 445 -0.02 -12.40 24.79
N GLY A 446 -0.60 -13.19 23.90
CA GLY A 446 -1.98 -13.00 23.44
C GLY A 446 -2.99 -13.01 24.60
N ALA A 447 -2.87 -13.95 25.52
CA ALA A 447 -3.74 -14.00 26.72
C ALA A 447 -3.50 -12.82 27.68
N GLN A 448 -2.24 -12.36 27.80
CA GLN A 448 -1.91 -11.18 28.62
C GLN A 448 -2.50 -9.91 28.02
N VAL A 449 -2.46 -9.75 26.69
CA VAL A 449 -3.10 -8.64 25.97
C VAL A 449 -4.62 -8.68 26.17
N ALA A 450 -5.25 -9.85 26.05
CA ALA A 450 -6.69 -10.01 26.33
C ALA A 450 -7.05 -9.51 27.75
N THR A 451 -6.27 -9.90 28.76
CA THR A 451 -6.47 -9.44 30.14
C THR A 451 -6.27 -7.93 30.29
N ALA A 452 -5.30 -7.35 29.57
CA ALA A 452 -5.10 -5.90 29.60
C ALA A 452 -6.27 -5.13 28.95
N LEU A 453 -6.86 -5.68 27.90
CA LEU A 453 -8.02 -5.09 27.20
C LEU A 453 -9.30 -5.09 28.07
N GLU A 454 -9.44 -6.00 29.04
CA GLU A 454 -10.55 -5.97 30.02
C GLU A 454 -10.56 -4.66 30.84
N ARG A 455 -9.41 -3.99 30.96
CA ARG A 455 -9.26 -2.71 31.66
C ARG A 455 -9.37 -1.48 30.74
N ARG A 456 -9.88 -1.64 29.52
CA ARG A 456 -10.05 -0.55 28.55
C ARG A 456 -10.80 0.66 29.13
N GLY A 457 -11.85 0.41 29.92
CA GLY A 457 -12.63 1.46 30.58
C GLY A 457 -11.80 2.37 31.47
N ASP A 458 -10.82 1.82 32.20
CA ASP A 458 -9.93 2.63 33.05
C ASP A 458 -9.10 3.61 32.21
N VAL A 459 -8.63 3.17 31.03
CA VAL A 459 -7.85 3.98 30.08
C VAL A 459 -8.71 5.06 29.44
N GLU A 460 -9.95 4.71 29.05
CA GLU A 460 -10.91 5.68 28.51
C GLU A 460 -11.24 6.79 29.50
N ASP A 461 -11.38 6.48 30.79
CA ASP A 461 -11.66 7.46 31.82
C ASP A 461 -10.48 8.42 32.07
N VAL A 462 -9.24 7.92 31.98
CA VAL A 462 -8.05 8.76 31.99
C VAL A 462 -7.99 9.63 30.74
N ALA A 463 -8.23 9.08 29.57
CA ALA A 463 -8.24 9.80 28.29
C ALA A 463 -9.25 10.97 28.30
N LYS A 464 -10.46 10.76 28.85
CA LYS A 464 -11.46 11.84 29.01
C LYS A 464 -10.96 13.01 29.85
N GLN A 465 -10.17 12.74 30.90
CA GLN A 465 -9.60 13.77 31.76
C GLN A 465 -8.51 14.58 31.03
N LEU A 466 -7.90 13.99 29.99
CA LEU A 466 -6.78 14.56 29.25
C LEU A 466 -7.18 15.23 27.92
N ILE A 467 -8.47 15.24 27.56
CA ILE A 467 -8.98 15.83 26.29
C ILE A 467 -8.50 17.28 26.06
N GLY A 468 -8.32 18.06 27.15
CA GLY A 468 -7.85 19.45 27.09
C GLY A 468 -6.32 19.62 27.02
N ALA A 469 -5.55 18.54 27.12
CA ALA A 469 -4.09 18.62 27.07
C ALA A 469 -3.63 18.84 25.61
N ARG A 470 -2.67 19.77 25.44
CA ARG A 470 -2.09 20.08 24.12
C ARG A 470 -0.93 19.16 23.77
N ASP A 471 -0.18 18.72 24.78
CA ASP A 471 1.05 17.95 24.62
C ASP A 471 1.09 16.81 25.65
N PHE A 472 1.69 15.69 25.26
CA PHE A 472 1.97 14.53 26.11
C PHE A 472 3.48 14.24 26.05
N PHE A 473 4.11 14.04 27.22
CA PHE A 473 5.54 13.75 27.35
C PHE A 473 5.79 12.41 28.05
#